data_476e739e835e96bbb96119b9c5e9569e
#
_entry.id   476e739e835e96bbb96119b9c5e9569e
#
_cell.length_a   1.000
_cell.length_b   1.000
_cell.length_c   1.000
_cell.angle_alpha   90.00
_cell.angle_beta   90.00
_cell.angle_gamma   90.00
#
_symmetry.space_group_name_H-M   'P 1'
#
loop_
_entity.id
_entity.type
_entity.pdbx_description
1 polymer ?
#
loop_
_entity_poly.entity_id
_entity_poly.type
_entity_poly.pdbx_seq_one_letter_code
_entity_poly.pdbx_strand_id
1 'polypeptide(L)'
;MKQTRFIPIEECNLQVREDANGQPSRTVVGHPIVYGVRSVNLTPWSDTRVVFEILEPGCITQDVFDRSDVIYNNNHSTRIEDMIGRCYKGKGTLSIKPGERNVEISCDYPNTTVGNDTLEQIRLGNVFGMSFAFRDDWEDTENGVSYERTNETIDGKEVWLRHVKRIVELYDVANVTHPAYEQTDVATREQSEAIDKAIEAQLKREQNDNEGAPVETEEATKRAAEEEAKKKAEEEEAAKREAEEKAKAEQEARELEEQEQRFREQQAMRLRAQHRRREIDFESLNY
;
A
#
# COMPACT_ATOMS: atom_id res chain seq x y z
N MET A 1 -1.91 8.48 19.88
CA MET A 1 -1.59 9.90 19.57
C MET A 1 -1.79 10.10 18.08
N LYS A 2 -2.35 11.24 17.60
CA LYS A 2 -2.43 11.56 16.15
C LYS A 2 -1.02 11.79 15.61
N GLN A 3 -0.66 11.10 14.54
CA GLN A 3 0.62 11.21 13.85
C GLN A 3 0.38 11.69 12.41
N THR A 4 1.34 12.38 11.84
CA THR A 4 1.31 12.85 10.45
C THR A 4 2.54 12.31 9.73
N ARG A 5 2.36 11.83 8.49
CA ARG A 5 3.45 11.35 7.65
C ARG A 5 3.31 11.88 6.24
N PHE A 6 4.44 12.26 5.69
CA PHE A 6 4.59 12.67 4.30
C PHE A 6 5.09 11.47 3.48
N ILE A 7 4.60 11.38 2.27
CA ILE A 7 4.99 10.33 1.34
C ILE A 7 6.09 10.87 0.42
N PRO A 8 7.12 10.06 0.09
CA PRO A 8 8.09 10.42 -0.92
C PRO A 8 7.41 10.81 -2.23
N ILE A 9 7.90 11.86 -2.88
CA ILE A 9 7.25 12.48 -4.06
C ILE A 9 7.02 11.45 -5.16
N GLU A 10 8.02 10.60 -5.40
CA GLU A 10 8.01 9.57 -6.44
C GLU A 10 6.89 8.53 -6.23
N GLU A 11 6.45 8.36 -5.00
CA GLU A 11 5.44 7.36 -4.62
C GLU A 11 4.02 7.94 -4.55
N CYS A 12 3.87 9.26 -4.44
CA CYS A 12 2.55 9.92 -4.28
C CYS A 12 1.62 9.72 -5.46
N ASN A 13 2.15 9.69 -6.68
CA ASN A 13 1.39 9.57 -7.93
C ASN A 13 0.13 10.47 -7.97
N LEU A 14 0.25 11.68 -7.43
CA LEU A 14 -0.85 12.66 -7.38
C LEU A 14 -1.09 13.25 -8.77
N GLN A 15 -2.28 13.04 -9.33
CA GLN A 15 -2.59 13.48 -10.69
C GLN A 15 -4.09 13.72 -10.90
N VAL A 16 -4.40 14.54 -11.88
CA VAL A 16 -5.76 14.72 -12.40
C VAL A 16 -6.01 13.65 -13.46
N ARG A 17 -7.10 12.88 -13.31
CA ARG A 17 -7.51 11.90 -14.33
C ARG A 17 -8.02 12.61 -15.59
N GLU A 18 -7.81 11.98 -16.72
CA GLU A 18 -8.47 12.33 -17.97
C GLU A 18 -9.86 11.68 -18.05
N ASP A 19 -10.79 12.33 -18.73
CA ASP A 19 -12.09 11.77 -19.09
C ASP A 19 -11.97 10.80 -20.31
N ALA A 20 -13.09 10.23 -20.72
CA ALA A 20 -13.13 9.30 -21.86
C ALA A 20 -12.70 9.94 -23.20
N ASN A 21 -12.59 11.26 -23.29
CA ASN A 21 -12.18 12.00 -24.48
C ASN A 21 -10.73 12.51 -24.37
N GLY A 22 -10.00 12.12 -23.32
CA GLY A 22 -8.63 12.58 -23.06
C GLY A 22 -8.56 14.03 -22.55
N GLN A 23 -9.65 14.59 -22.02
CA GLN A 23 -9.67 15.91 -21.42
C GLN A 23 -9.51 15.80 -19.90
N PRO A 24 -8.79 16.74 -19.26
CA PRO A 24 -8.65 16.75 -17.82
C PRO A 24 -10.02 16.80 -17.12
N SER A 25 -10.33 15.80 -16.32
CA SER A 25 -11.55 15.75 -15.51
C SER A 25 -11.39 16.55 -14.22
N ARG A 26 -12.37 16.46 -13.31
CA ARG A 26 -12.23 16.99 -11.95
C ARG A 26 -11.79 15.92 -10.95
N THR A 27 -11.61 14.69 -11.41
CA THR A 27 -11.22 13.56 -10.58
C THR A 27 -9.71 13.60 -10.34
N VAL A 28 -9.30 13.67 -9.09
CA VAL A 28 -7.92 13.56 -8.65
C VAL A 28 -7.71 12.19 -8.03
N VAL A 29 -6.58 11.58 -8.34
CA VAL A 29 -6.13 10.31 -7.75
C VAL A 29 -4.73 10.49 -7.17
N GLY A 30 -4.38 9.67 -6.19
CA GLY A 30 -3.06 9.67 -5.59
C GLY A 30 -2.90 8.57 -4.54
N HIS A 31 -1.67 8.41 -4.06
CA HIS A 31 -1.29 7.42 -3.07
C HIS A 31 -0.82 8.11 -1.77
N PRO A 32 -1.72 8.44 -0.84
CA PRO A 32 -1.34 9.09 0.41
C PRO A 32 -0.65 8.16 1.41
N ILE A 33 -0.67 6.85 1.20
CA ILE A 33 -0.03 5.83 2.05
C ILE A 33 0.66 4.83 1.14
N VAL A 34 1.96 4.58 1.37
CA VAL A 34 2.78 3.62 0.63
C VAL A 34 3.48 2.70 1.62
N TYR A 35 3.49 1.40 1.33
CA TYR A 35 4.06 0.38 2.19
C TYR A 35 5.51 0.07 1.84
N GLY A 36 6.29 -0.35 2.83
CA GLY A 36 7.66 -0.82 2.63
C GLY A 36 8.69 0.26 2.32
N VAL A 37 8.31 1.54 2.38
CA VAL A 37 9.19 2.69 2.11
C VAL A 37 9.60 3.36 3.41
N ARG A 38 10.89 3.67 3.57
CA ARG A 38 11.39 4.41 4.73
C ARG A 38 10.86 5.84 4.72
N SER A 39 10.36 6.29 5.86
CA SER A 39 9.99 7.69 6.09
C SER A 39 11.23 8.59 6.18
N VAL A 40 11.01 9.89 6.35
CA VAL A 40 12.04 10.81 6.87
C VAL A 40 12.42 10.45 8.31
N ASN A 41 13.55 10.95 8.79
CA ASN A 41 13.97 10.75 10.17
C ASN A 41 12.89 11.27 11.16
N LEU A 42 12.39 10.38 12.02
CA LEU A 42 11.40 10.70 13.05
C LEU A 42 11.99 11.19 14.36
N THR A 43 13.31 11.11 14.51
CA THR A 43 14.02 11.51 15.73
C THR A 43 15.15 12.51 15.44
N PRO A 44 14.85 13.63 14.75
CA PRO A 44 15.88 14.64 14.44
C PRO A 44 16.50 15.26 15.70
N TRP A 45 15.80 15.22 16.82
CA TRP A 45 16.21 15.76 18.12
C TRP A 45 16.91 14.73 19.03
N SER A 46 17.05 13.48 18.59
CA SER A 46 17.79 12.47 19.35
C SER A 46 19.29 12.61 19.14
N ASP A 47 20.06 12.53 20.23
CA ASP A 47 21.52 12.57 20.16
C ASP A 47 22.15 11.20 19.84
N THR A 48 21.39 10.12 19.97
CA THR A 48 21.90 8.74 19.90
C THR A 48 21.32 7.93 18.75
N ARG A 49 20.14 8.30 18.23
CA ARG A 49 19.38 7.49 17.25
C ARG A 49 18.86 8.29 16.09
N VAL A 50 18.82 7.65 14.94
CA VAL A 50 18.04 8.04 13.76
C VAL A 50 17.00 6.97 13.55
N VAL A 51 15.72 7.34 13.57
CA VAL A 51 14.62 6.38 13.43
C VAL A 51 13.84 6.68 12.16
N PHE A 52 13.77 5.71 11.27
CA PHE A 52 12.88 5.73 10.11
C PHE A 52 11.67 4.86 10.39
N GLU A 53 10.53 5.23 9.83
CA GLU A 53 9.32 4.42 9.88
C GLU A 53 9.10 3.65 8.58
N ILE A 54 8.60 2.46 8.72
CA ILE A 54 8.10 1.63 7.61
C ILE A 54 6.66 1.23 7.95
N LEU A 55 5.76 1.53 7.03
CA LEU A 55 4.39 1.01 7.07
C LEU A 55 4.40 -0.38 6.44
N GLU A 56 4.05 -1.39 7.21
CA GLU A 56 4.01 -2.76 6.71
C GLU A 56 2.83 -2.99 5.75
N PRO A 57 3.00 -3.81 4.69
CA PRO A 57 1.89 -4.21 3.84
C PRO A 57 0.73 -4.76 4.68
N GLY A 58 -0.49 -4.23 4.45
CA GLY A 58 -1.67 -4.62 5.21
C GLY A 58 -1.81 -3.96 6.59
N CYS A 59 -0.95 -3.02 6.98
CA CYS A 59 -1.05 -2.30 8.25
C CYS A 59 -2.35 -1.49 8.39
N ILE A 60 -3.04 -1.20 7.30
CA ILE A 60 -4.36 -0.59 7.26
C ILE A 60 -5.28 -1.41 6.35
N THR A 61 -6.44 -1.76 6.87
CA THR A 61 -7.40 -2.65 6.22
C THR A 61 -8.70 -1.92 5.89
N GLN A 62 -9.57 -2.51 5.08
CA GLN A 62 -10.82 -1.89 4.64
C GLN A 62 -11.72 -1.52 5.84
N ASP A 63 -11.73 -2.33 6.90
CA ASP A 63 -12.54 -2.07 8.10
C ASP A 63 -12.14 -0.77 8.83
N VAL A 64 -10.87 -0.36 8.73
CA VAL A 64 -10.43 0.94 9.28
C VAL A 64 -11.12 2.08 8.52
N PHE A 65 -11.19 2.02 7.20
CA PHE A 65 -11.88 3.02 6.39
C PHE A 65 -13.39 3.01 6.62
N ASP A 66 -13.98 1.81 6.78
CA ASP A 66 -15.42 1.63 7.01
C ASP A 66 -15.90 2.19 8.35
N ARG A 67 -15.01 2.38 9.32
CA ARG A 67 -15.33 2.98 10.63
C ARG A 67 -14.77 4.39 10.81
N SER A 68 -13.78 4.80 10.04
CA SER A 68 -13.12 6.11 10.15
C SER A 68 -13.96 7.23 9.53
N ASP A 69 -13.63 8.45 9.95
CA ASP A 69 -14.10 9.68 9.36
C ASP A 69 -12.89 10.41 8.77
N VAL A 70 -12.66 10.21 7.48
CA VAL A 70 -11.46 10.69 6.79
C VAL A 70 -11.77 11.94 5.99
N ILE A 71 -11.08 13.03 6.30
CA ILE A 71 -11.19 14.30 5.58
C ILE A 71 -10.09 14.38 4.51
N TYR A 72 -10.42 14.87 3.32
CA TYR A 72 -9.45 15.26 2.32
C TYR A 72 -9.36 16.78 2.25
N ASN A 73 -8.16 17.32 2.47
CA ASN A 73 -7.92 18.75 2.60
C ASN A 73 -6.55 19.16 2.03
N ASN A 74 -6.19 20.43 2.17
CA ASN A 74 -4.85 20.95 1.91
C ASN A 74 -4.12 21.18 3.23
N ASN A 75 -2.85 20.74 3.32
CA ASN A 75 -1.93 20.97 4.44
C ASN A 75 -2.52 20.63 5.82
N HIS A 76 -3.35 19.55 5.93
CA HIS A 76 -4.01 19.12 7.17
C HIS A 76 -4.91 20.17 7.82
N SER A 77 -5.47 21.08 7.03
CA SER A 77 -6.36 22.11 7.52
C SER A 77 -7.65 21.51 8.09
N THR A 78 -8.07 22.03 9.24
CA THR A 78 -9.35 21.65 9.88
C THR A 78 -10.50 22.62 9.56
N ARG A 79 -10.25 23.61 8.72
CA ARG A 79 -11.24 24.61 8.32
C ARG A 79 -12.18 24.03 7.27
N ILE A 80 -13.46 24.35 7.39
CA ILE A 80 -14.49 23.83 6.48
C ILE A 80 -14.27 24.33 5.04
N GLU A 81 -13.77 25.56 4.88
CA GLU A 81 -13.49 26.15 3.58
C GLU A 81 -12.33 25.48 2.84
N ASP A 82 -11.48 24.73 3.53
CA ASP A 82 -10.32 24.02 2.97
C ASP A 82 -10.62 22.52 2.70
N MET A 83 -11.84 22.08 2.96
CA MET A 83 -12.28 20.71 2.72
C MET A 83 -12.51 20.46 1.23
N ILE A 84 -11.85 19.42 0.70
CA ILE A 84 -11.99 18.98 -0.69
C ILE A 84 -12.92 17.78 -0.79
N GLY A 85 -12.80 16.83 0.13
CA GLY A 85 -13.61 15.63 0.14
C GLY A 85 -13.68 14.99 1.52
N ARG A 86 -14.52 13.96 1.65
CA ARG A 86 -14.69 13.23 2.91
C ARG A 86 -15.13 11.80 2.63
N CYS A 87 -14.57 10.87 3.38
CA CYS A 87 -15.05 9.50 3.50
C CYS A 87 -15.51 9.27 4.94
N TYR A 88 -16.82 9.24 5.16
CA TYR A 88 -17.40 8.98 6.47
C TYR A 88 -17.93 7.56 6.50
N LYS A 89 -17.29 6.68 7.28
CA LYS A 89 -17.66 5.27 7.41
C LYS A 89 -17.79 4.57 6.05
N GLY A 90 -16.76 4.69 5.21
CA GLY A 90 -16.70 4.09 3.89
C GLY A 90 -17.58 4.75 2.83
N LYS A 91 -18.21 5.90 3.12
CA LYS A 91 -19.11 6.62 2.18
C LYS A 91 -18.75 8.10 2.08
N GLY A 92 -18.93 8.67 0.91
CA GLY A 92 -18.71 10.10 0.69
C GLY A 92 -18.17 10.43 -0.68
N THR A 93 -17.60 11.63 -0.80
CA THR A 93 -16.99 12.16 -2.03
C THR A 93 -15.54 11.70 -2.23
N LEU A 94 -14.89 11.22 -1.16
CA LEU A 94 -13.57 10.62 -1.17
C LEU A 94 -13.72 9.11 -1.19
N SER A 95 -13.21 8.45 -2.23
CA SER A 95 -13.04 6.99 -2.32
C SER A 95 -11.64 6.61 -1.84
N ILE A 96 -11.54 5.61 -0.97
CA ILE A 96 -10.27 5.11 -0.45
C ILE A 96 -10.24 3.60 -0.67
N LYS A 97 -9.15 3.09 -1.25
CA LYS A 97 -8.97 1.67 -1.54
C LYS A 97 -7.60 1.18 -1.08
N PRO A 98 -7.52 0.27 -0.12
CA PRO A 98 -6.27 -0.39 0.19
C PRO A 98 -5.86 -1.31 -0.97
N GLY A 99 -4.59 -1.26 -1.34
CA GLY A 99 -3.95 -2.14 -2.32
C GLY A 99 -2.79 -2.91 -1.70
N GLU A 100 -2.06 -3.66 -2.49
CA GLU A 100 -0.92 -4.47 -2.02
C GLU A 100 0.32 -3.62 -1.67
N ARG A 101 0.53 -2.51 -2.39
CA ARG A 101 1.72 -1.65 -2.24
C ARG A 101 1.40 -0.27 -1.66
N ASN A 102 0.16 0.15 -1.74
CA ASN A 102 -0.27 1.49 -1.34
C ASN A 102 -1.76 1.54 -1.04
N VAL A 103 -2.23 2.68 -0.56
CA VAL A 103 -3.64 3.04 -0.51
C VAL A 103 -3.90 4.06 -1.60
N GLU A 104 -4.79 3.75 -2.54
CA GLU A 104 -5.24 4.68 -3.57
C GLU A 104 -6.42 5.50 -3.04
N ILE A 105 -6.39 6.80 -3.31
CA ILE A 105 -7.56 7.66 -3.19
C ILE A 105 -8.05 8.13 -4.55
N SER A 106 -9.35 8.40 -4.63
CA SER A 106 -9.98 9.07 -5.76
C SER A 106 -11.05 10.04 -5.26
N CYS A 107 -11.01 11.28 -5.71
CA CYS A 107 -11.96 12.32 -5.31
C CYS A 107 -12.32 13.22 -6.49
N ASP A 108 -13.62 13.39 -6.73
CA ASP A 108 -14.11 14.42 -7.64
C ASP A 108 -14.09 15.77 -6.92
N TYR A 109 -13.17 16.64 -7.32
CA TYR A 109 -12.99 17.95 -6.66
C TYR A 109 -14.26 18.82 -6.78
N PRO A 110 -14.73 19.38 -5.67
CA PRO A 110 -15.93 20.20 -5.65
C PRO A 110 -15.74 21.50 -6.46
N ASN A 111 -16.84 22.04 -7.00
CA ASN A 111 -16.82 23.33 -7.67
C ASN A 111 -16.89 24.50 -6.65
N THR A 112 -15.91 24.51 -5.74
CA THR A 112 -15.68 25.55 -4.75
C THR A 112 -14.38 26.26 -5.07
N THR A 113 -14.08 27.39 -4.41
CA THR A 113 -12.81 28.10 -4.59
C THR A 113 -11.62 27.17 -4.32
N VAL A 114 -11.59 26.51 -3.16
CA VAL A 114 -10.49 25.57 -2.80
C VAL A 114 -10.39 24.42 -3.80
N GLY A 115 -11.52 23.85 -4.22
CA GLY A 115 -11.52 22.74 -5.19
C GLY A 115 -10.97 23.17 -6.55
N ASN A 116 -11.35 24.34 -7.04
CA ASN A 116 -10.88 24.87 -8.33
C ASN A 116 -9.40 25.25 -8.27
N ASP A 117 -9.00 26.00 -7.26
CA ASP A 117 -7.63 26.49 -7.10
C ASP A 117 -6.66 25.31 -6.91
N THR A 118 -6.99 24.35 -6.04
CA THR A 118 -6.13 23.16 -5.83
C THR A 118 -6.03 22.31 -7.08
N LEU A 119 -7.14 22.09 -7.79
CA LEU A 119 -7.14 21.31 -9.04
C LEU A 119 -6.19 21.92 -10.07
N GLU A 120 -6.23 23.26 -10.20
CA GLU A 120 -5.34 23.97 -11.12
C GLU A 120 -3.88 23.90 -10.67
N GLN A 121 -3.59 24.02 -9.37
CA GLN A 121 -2.23 23.87 -8.85
C GLN A 121 -1.65 22.47 -9.09
N ILE A 122 -2.48 21.41 -9.00
CA ILE A 122 -2.05 20.03 -9.35
C ILE A 122 -1.77 19.93 -10.85
N ARG A 123 -2.63 20.48 -11.72
CA ARG A 123 -2.41 20.48 -13.18
C ARG A 123 -1.13 21.20 -13.60
N LEU A 124 -0.81 22.30 -12.92
CA LEU A 124 0.40 23.06 -13.15
C LEU A 124 1.66 22.40 -12.55
N GLY A 125 1.51 21.30 -11.80
CA GLY A 125 2.62 20.66 -11.11
C GLY A 125 3.16 21.43 -9.90
N ASN A 126 2.43 22.41 -9.38
CA ASN A 126 2.83 23.15 -8.19
C ASN A 126 2.50 22.41 -6.89
N VAL A 127 1.52 21.50 -6.93
CA VAL A 127 1.13 20.61 -5.84
C VAL A 127 1.24 19.18 -6.35
N PHE A 128 2.15 18.42 -5.78
CA PHE A 128 2.52 17.07 -6.21
C PHE A 128 2.77 16.11 -5.04
N GLY A 129 2.71 16.60 -3.81
CA GLY A 129 2.96 15.83 -2.60
C GLY A 129 1.68 15.48 -1.85
N MET A 130 1.71 14.36 -1.16
CA MET A 130 0.64 13.91 -0.27
C MET A 130 1.15 13.63 1.13
N SER A 131 0.22 13.70 2.06
CA SER A 131 0.45 13.38 3.48
C SER A 131 -0.81 12.75 4.05
N PHE A 132 -0.69 12.06 5.17
CA PHE A 132 -1.82 11.50 5.90
C PHE A 132 -1.63 11.61 7.40
N ALA A 133 -2.74 11.63 8.14
CA ALA A 133 -2.73 11.66 9.59
C ALA A 133 -3.51 10.47 10.15
N PHE A 134 -2.90 9.74 11.06
CA PHE A 134 -3.38 8.46 11.55
C PHE A 134 -3.09 8.25 13.04
N ARG A 135 -3.64 7.18 13.58
CA ARG A 135 -3.26 6.61 14.87
C ARG A 135 -2.94 5.12 14.66
N ASP A 136 -1.77 4.73 15.09
CA ASP A 136 -1.34 3.34 15.14
C ASP A 136 -1.68 2.68 16.48
N ASP A 137 -1.41 1.40 16.56
CA ASP A 137 -1.58 0.60 17.79
C ASP A 137 -0.22 0.43 18.49
N TRP A 138 0.32 1.55 18.96
CA TRP A 138 1.65 1.60 19.61
C TRP A 138 1.73 0.82 20.94
N GLU A 139 0.58 0.49 21.55
CA GLU A 139 0.51 -0.29 22.78
C GLU A 139 0.73 -1.78 22.55
N ASP A 140 0.36 -2.29 21.37
CA ASP A 140 0.60 -3.65 20.95
C ASP A 140 1.97 -3.75 20.26
N THR A 141 2.99 -4.14 21.03
CA THR A 141 4.37 -4.22 20.54
C THR A 141 4.62 -5.42 19.62
N GLU A 142 3.74 -6.39 19.61
CA GLU A 142 3.84 -7.57 18.75
C GLU A 142 3.15 -7.34 17.38
N ASN A 143 1.88 -6.90 17.40
CA ASN A 143 1.07 -6.79 16.19
C ASN A 143 0.76 -5.34 15.79
N GLY A 144 1.15 -4.36 16.59
CA GLY A 144 0.89 -2.94 16.36
C GLY A 144 2.12 -2.19 15.87
N VAL A 145 3.07 -1.94 16.75
CA VAL A 145 4.32 -1.22 16.44
C VAL A 145 5.51 -1.92 17.10
N SER A 146 6.55 -2.18 16.33
CA SER A 146 7.83 -2.71 16.84
C SER A 146 9.00 -1.88 16.34
N TYR A 147 10.15 -2.03 17.00
CA TYR A 147 11.39 -1.33 16.66
C TYR A 147 12.48 -2.36 16.39
N GLU A 148 13.22 -2.15 15.30
CA GLU A 148 14.34 -2.99 14.89
C GLU A 148 15.61 -2.15 14.81
N ARG A 149 16.69 -2.61 15.45
CA ARG A 149 18.02 -2.02 15.31
C ARG A 149 18.67 -2.52 14.05
N THR A 150 19.10 -1.61 13.19
CA THR A 150 19.86 -1.97 11.98
C THR A 150 21.37 -2.02 12.27
N ASN A 151 22.15 -2.44 11.28
CA ASN A 151 23.62 -2.34 11.33
C ASN A 151 24.14 -1.01 10.76
N GLU A 152 23.24 -0.06 10.44
CA GLU A 152 23.59 1.23 9.86
C GLU A 152 23.91 2.26 10.96
N THR A 153 24.74 3.24 10.61
CA THR A 153 24.99 4.43 11.43
C THR A 153 24.94 5.66 10.54
N ILE A 154 24.30 6.72 11.01
CA ILE A 154 24.23 8.02 10.33
C ILE A 154 24.73 9.08 11.33
N ASP A 155 25.76 9.83 10.95
CA ASP A 155 26.37 10.86 11.79
C ASP A 155 26.78 10.35 13.19
N GLY A 156 27.22 9.09 13.27
CA GLY A 156 27.61 8.44 14.52
C GLY A 156 26.44 7.98 15.40
N LYS A 157 25.21 8.12 14.95
CA LYS A 157 23.99 7.66 15.63
C LYS A 157 23.54 6.31 15.10
N GLU A 158 22.96 5.48 15.96
CA GLU A 158 22.38 4.21 15.57
C GLU A 158 21.13 4.40 14.72
N VAL A 159 20.98 3.61 13.64
CA VAL A 159 19.79 3.62 12.82
C VAL A 159 18.82 2.54 13.27
N TRP A 160 17.59 2.95 13.52
CA TRP A 160 16.48 2.08 13.90
C TRP A 160 15.35 2.19 12.91
N LEU A 161 14.62 1.10 12.73
CA LEU A 161 13.37 1.04 11.96
C LEU A 161 12.19 0.88 12.91
N ARG A 162 11.17 1.70 12.71
CA ARG A 162 9.88 1.62 13.37
C ARG A 162 8.90 0.97 12.42
N HIS A 163 8.53 -0.26 12.69
CA HIS A 163 7.58 -1.03 11.88
C HIS A 163 6.16 -0.79 12.38
N VAL A 164 5.33 -0.15 11.57
CA VAL A 164 3.89 0.01 11.84
C VAL A 164 3.15 -1.14 11.16
N LYS A 165 2.71 -2.10 11.96
CA LYS A 165 2.00 -3.29 11.51
C LYS A 165 0.47 -3.11 11.56
N ARG A 166 -0.02 -2.14 12.36
CA ARG A 166 -1.46 -1.86 12.49
C ARG A 166 -1.75 -0.39 12.68
N ILE A 167 -2.55 0.16 11.76
CA ILE A 167 -3.20 1.48 11.88
C ILE A 167 -4.63 1.25 12.37
N VAL A 168 -5.00 1.94 13.44
CA VAL A 168 -6.33 1.77 14.05
C VAL A 168 -7.32 2.85 13.65
N GLU A 169 -6.83 4.00 13.16
CA GLU A 169 -7.68 5.11 12.73
C GLU A 169 -6.95 5.99 11.71
N LEU A 170 -7.65 6.40 10.67
CA LEU A 170 -7.20 7.41 9.70
C LEU A 170 -8.04 8.66 9.89
N TYR A 171 -7.40 9.82 10.07
CA TYR A 171 -8.09 11.09 10.32
C TYR A 171 -8.25 11.92 9.06
N ASP A 172 -7.18 12.05 8.30
CA ASP A 172 -7.20 12.83 7.08
C ASP A 172 -6.13 12.35 6.09
N VAL A 173 -6.35 12.70 4.84
CA VAL A 173 -5.36 12.72 3.78
C VAL A 173 -5.27 14.14 3.24
N ALA A 174 -4.10 14.59 2.84
CA ALA A 174 -3.89 15.96 2.46
C ALA A 174 -3.00 16.09 1.22
N ASN A 175 -3.33 17.04 0.34
CA ASN A 175 -2.34 17.61 -0.55
C ASN A 175 -1.41 18.50 0.26
N VAL A 176 -0.11 18.44 0.00
CA VAL A 176 0.86 19.26 0.72
C VAL A 176 1.75 20.04 -0.24
N THR A 177 1.99 21.30 0.09
CA THR A 177 2.84 22.19 -0.72
C THR A 177 4.33 21.92 -0.50
N HIS A 178 4.68 21.37 0.64
CA HIS A 178 6.04 20.97 0.99
C HIS A 178 5.99 19.52 1.43
N PRO A 179 6.02 18.56 0.48
CA PRO A 179 6.31 17.18 0.86
C PRO A 179 7.67 17.19 1.55
N ALA A 180 7.80 16.47 2.66
CA ALA A 180 8.98 16.55 3.50
C ALA A 180 10.25 16.32 2.66
N TYR A 181 11.00 17.40 2.41
CA TYR A 181 12.40 17.28 2.04
C TYR A 181 13.12 16.62 3.21
N GLU A 182 14.18 15.88 2.93
CA GLU A 182 15.04 15.18 3.90
C GLU A 182 15.49 16.04 5.10
N GLN A 183 15.25 17.35 5.05
CA GLN A 183 15.69 18.35 6.02
C GLN A 183 14.55 19.06 6.78
N THR A 184 13.28 18.73 6.55
CA THR A 184 12.19 19.35 7.32
C THR A 184 11.88 18.51 8.54
N ASP A 185 12.01 19.10 9.72
CA ASP A 185 11.67 18.52 11.03
C ASP A 185 10.17 18.20 11.09
N VAL A 186 9.79 17.00 10.61
CA VAL A 186 8.40 16.52 10.65
C VAL A 186 8.02 16.06 12.05
N ALA A 187 9.02 15.69 12.86
CA ALA A 187 8.81 15.24 14.22
C ALA A 187 9.08 16.36 15.23
N THR A 188 8.13 16.59 16.12
CA THR A 188 8.35 17.47 17.26
C THR A 188 9.37 16.86 18.22
N ARG A 189 9.92 17.68 19.10
CA ARG A 189 10.84 17.20 20.13
C ARG A 189 10.18 16.14 21.03
N GLU A 190 8.92 16.36 21.41
CA GLU A 190 8.14 15.42 22.21
C GLU A 190 7.93 14.08 21.50
N GLN A 191 7.73 14.09 20.20
CA GLN A 191 7.60 12.87 19.40
C GLN A 191 8.93 12.10 19.34
N SER A 192 10.06 12.79 19.12
CA SER A 192 11.39 12.18 19.15
C SER A 192 11.68 11.53 20.51
N GLU A 193 11.43 12.26 21.61
CA GLU A 193 11.61 11.75 22.97
C GLU A 193 10.69 10.57 23.29
N ALA A 194 9.46 10.56 22.78
CA ALA A 194 8.52 9.46 22.95
C ALA A 194 9.01 8.19 22.24
N ILE A 195 9.55 8.31 21.04
CA ILE A 195 10.14 7.20 20.27
C ILE A 195 11.38 6.66 20.99
N ASP A 196 12.29 7.52 21.43
CA ASP A 196 13.49 7.10 22.19
C ASP A 196 13.10 6.32 23.46
N LYS A 197 12.09 6.80 24.21
CA LYS A 197 11.59 6.11 25.39
C LYS A 197 10.96 4.74 25.06
N ALA A 198 10.25 4.64 23.93
CA ALA A 198 9.65 3.38 23.48
C ALA A 198 10.75 2.34 23.15
N ILE A 199 11.81 2.75 22.45
CA ILE A 199 12.96 1.88 22.14
C ILE A 199 13.67 1.44 23.44
N GLU A 200 13.89 2.36 24.38
CA GLU A 200 14.49 2.01 25.67
C GLU A 200 13.64 1.02 26.48
N ALA A 201 12.33 1.18 26.44
CA ALA A 201 11.40 0.25 27.09
C ALA A 201 11.43 -1.14 26.43
N GLN A 202 11.54 -1.22 25.11
CA GLN A 202 11.72 -2.48 24.40
C GLN A 202 13.05 -3.16 24.78
N LEU A 203 14.17 -2.44 24.74
CA LEU A 203 15.48 -2.97 25.11
C LEU A 203 15.52 -3.50 26.56
N LYS A 204 14.86 -2.81 27.50
CA LYS A 204 14.77 -3.29 28.89
C LYS A 204 13.95 -4.58 29.03
N ARG A 205 12.89 -4.76 28.23
CA ARG A 205 12.11 -6.01 28.20
C ARG A 205 12.97 -7.16 27.66
N GLU A 206 13.66 -6.96 26.54
CA GLU A 206 14.53 -7.96 25.94
C GLU A 206 15.69 -8.38 26.88
N GLN A 207 16.24 -7.45 27.69
CA GLN A 207 17.23 -7.76 28.70
C GLN A 207 16.65 -8.60 29.85
N ASN A 208 15.46 -8.25 30.35
CA ASN A 208 14.82 -8.98 31.44
C ASN A 208 14.39 -10.39 31.00
N ASP A 209 13.91 -10.54 29.77
CA ASP A 209 13.54 -11.83 29.20
C ASP A 209 14.77 -12.74 29.00
N ASN A 210 15.92 -12.15 28.69
CA ASN A 210 17.20 -12.88 28.58
C ASN A 210 17.81 -13.25 29.95
N GLU A 211 17.60 -12.45 31.00
CA GLU A 211 18.05 -12.77 32.36
C GLU A 211 17.13 -13.79 33.08
N GLY A 212 15.89 -13.91 32.62
CA GLY A 212 14.89 -14.87 33.15
C GLY A 212 14.84 -16.21 32.40
N ALA A 213 15.51 -16.34 31.26
CA ALA A 213 15.51 -17.58 30.51
C ALA A 213 16.40 -18.63 31.20
N PRO A 214 15.92 -19.87 31.46
CA PRO A 214 16.78 -20.97 31.87
C PRO A 214 17.83 -21.15 30.77
N VAL A 215 19.09 -21.37 31.17
CA VAL A 215 20.18 -21.71 30.24
C VAL A 215 19.69 -22.83 29.35
N GLU A 216 19.35 -22.51 28.10
CA GLU A 216 18.97 -23.52 27.12
C GLU A 216 20.17 -24.44 26.93
N THR A 217 19.96 -25.71 27.27
CA THR A 217 20.93 -26.75 27.00
C THR A 217 21.11 -26.88 25.48
N GLU A 218 22.35 -27.15 25.01
CA GLU A 218 22.67 -27.36 23.56
C GLU A 218 21.65 -28.26 22.83
N GLU A 219 20.95 -29.10 23.56
CA GLU A 219 19.93 -30.02 23.07
C GLU A 219 18.61 -29.33 22.71
N ALA A 220 18.21 -28.27 23.39
CA ALA A 220 17.02 -27.47 23.09
C ALA A 220 17.21 -26.61 21.84
N THR A 221 18.40 -26.00 21.70
CA THR A 221 18.77 -25.21 20.50
C THR A 221 18.82 -26.09 19.24
N LYS A 222 19.30 -27.34 19.39
CA LYS A 222 19.36 -28.30 18.29
C LYS A 222 17.99 -28.79 17.85
N ARG A 223 17.07 -29.00 18.80
CA ARG A 223 15.65 -29.36 18.51
C ARG A 223 14.90 -28.23 17.84
N ALA A 224 15.06 -26.98 18.28
CA ALA A 224 14.45 -25.82 17.67
C ALA A 224 14.94 -25.61 16.23
N ALA A 225 16.24 -25.78 15.97
CA ALA A 225 16.82 -25.70 14.63
C ALA A 225 16.32 -26.84 13.69
N GLU A 226 16.15 -28.06 14.23
CA GLU A 226 15.59 -29.19 13.47
C GLU A 226 14.09 -28.97 13.13
N GLU A 227 13.32 -28.38 14.06
CA GLU A 227 11.90 -28.10 13.86
C GLU A 227 11.69 -26.95 12.84
N GLU A 228 12.52 -25.92 12.89
CA GLU A 228 12.51 -24.82 11.91
C GLU A 228 12.92 -25.30 10.51
N ALA A 229 13.95 -26.16 10.41
CA ALA A 229 14.38 -26.76 9.16
C ALA A 229 13.29 -27.66 8.55
N LYS A 230 12.56 -28.40 9.40
CA LYS A 230 11.44 -29.24 8.96
C LYS A 230 10.27 -28.41 8.45
N LYS A 231 9.94 -27.30 9.14
CA LYS A 231 8.88 -26.37 8.74
C LYS A 231 9.18 -25.71 7.40
N LYS A 232 10.42 -25.25 7.20
CA LYS A 232 10.87 -24.69 5.91
C LYS A 232 10.81 -25.72 4.77
N ALA A 233 11.15 -26.98 5.04
CA ALA A 233 11.06 -28.04 4.03
C ALA A 233 9.61 -28.37 3.66
N GLU A 234 8.69 -28.35 4.62
CA GLU A 234 7.25 -28.55 4.38
C GLU A 234 6.64 -27.37 3.60
N GLU A 235 7.04 -26.13 3.89
CA GLU A 235 6.62 -24.94 3.14
C GLU A 235 7.16 -24.96 1.69
N GLU A 236 8.41 -25.38 1.49
CA GLU A 236 8.99 -25.49 0.13
C GLU A 236 8.32 -26.61 -0.68
N GLU A 237 7.96 -27.73 -0.05
CA GLU A 237 7.23 -28.80 -0.72
C GLU A 237 5.79 -28.39 -1.05
N ALA A 238 5.11 -27.64 -0.15
CA ALA A 238 3.78 -27.11 -0.41
C ALA A 238 3.78 -26.11 -1.58
N ALA A 239 4.76 -25.20 -1.62
CA ALA A 239 4.91 -24.24 -2.72
C ALA A 239 5.20 -24.93 -4.06
N LYS A 240 5.98 -26.02 -4.06
CA LYS A 240 6.21 -26.83 -5.26
C LYS A 240 4.95 -27.51 -5.76
N ARG A 241 4.14 -28.09 -4.88
CA ARG A 241 2.86 -28.71 -5.25
C ARG A 241 1.88 -27.70 -5.84
N GLU A 242 1.80 -26.51 -5.24
CA GLU A 242 0.94 -25.43 -5.76
C GLU A 242 1.39 -24.93 -7.15
N ALA A 243 2.71 -24.83 -7.37
CA ALA A 243 3.27 -24.46 -8.67
C ALA A 243 3.02 -25.54 -9.74
N GLU A 244 3.12 -26.84 -9.40
CA GLU A 244 2.80 -27.94 -10.31
C GLU A 244 1.31 -27.98 -10.66
N GLU A 245 0.43 -27.75 -9.68
CA GLU A 245 -1.02 -27.73 -9.89
C GLU A 245 -1.42 -26.57 -10.80
N LYS A 246 -0.82 -25.39 -10.58
CA LYS A 246 -1.03 -24.21 -11.42
C LYS A 246 -0.53 -24.42 -12.86
N ALA A 247 0.64 -25.01 -13.03
CA ALA A 247 1.18 -25.33 -14.36
C ALA A 247 0.29 -26.32 -15.11
N LYS A 248 -0.27 -27.32 -14.40
CA LYS A 248 -1.21 -28.29 -14.99
C LYS A 248 -2.53 -27.65 -15.40
N ALA A 249 -3.07 -26.75 -14.56
CA ALA A 249 -4.29 -26.01 -14.89
C ALA A 249 -4.10 -25.08 -16.10
N GLU A 250 -2.93 -24.44 -16.21
CA GLU A 250 -2.60 -23.62 -17.39
C GLU A 250 -2.47 -24.44 -18.66
N GLN A 251 -1.93 -25.66 -18.56
CA GLN A 251 -1.82 -26.57 -19.70
C GLN A 251 -3.19 -27.07 -20.16
N GLU A 252 -4.07 -27.45 -19.23
CA GLU A 252 -5.44 -27.86 -19.53
C GLU A 252 -6.26 -26.72 -20.17
N ALA A 253 -6.07 -25.48 -19.69
CA ALA A 253 -6.71 -24.30 -20.27
C ALA A 253 -6.26 -24.06 -21.72
N ARG A 254 -4.97 -24.20 -22.04
CA ARG A 254 -4.43 -24.08 -23.40
C ARG A 254 -4.97 -25.16 -24.34
N GLU A 255 -5.04 -26.40 -23.86
CA GLU A 255 -5.58 -27.52 -24.66
C GLU A 255 -7.07 -27.30 -24.97
N LEU A 256 -7.83 -26.76 -24.03
CA LEU A 256 -9.24 -26.40 -24.22
C LEU A 256 -9.41 -25.27 -25.26
N GLU A 257 -8.58 -24.24 -25.18
CA GLU A 257 -8.57 -23.13 -26.14
C GLU A 257 -8.24 -23.62 -27.56
N GLU A 258 -7.26 -24.50 -27.71
CA GLU A 258 -6.94 -25.11 -29.01
C GLU A 258 -8.09 -25.98 -29.57
N GLN A 259 -8.78 -26.71 -28.71
CA GLN A 259 -9.94 -27.49 -29.11
C GLN A 259 -11.09 -26.58 -29.59
N GLU A 260 -11.38 -25.51 -28.87
CA GLU A 260 -12.39 -24.53 -29.28
C GLU A 260 -12.03 -23.86 -30.62
N GLN A 261 -10.75 -23.51 -30.80
CA GLN A 261 -10.30 -22.92 -32.06
C GLN A 261 -10.48 -23.89 -33.24
N ARG A 262 -10.07 -25.13 -33.10
CA ARG A 262 -10.28 -26.17 -34.13
C ARG A 262 -11.75 -26.38 -34.42
N PHE A 263 -12.61 -26.36 -33.41
CA PHE A 263 -14.04 -26.48 -33.61
C PHE A 263 -14.63 -25.28 -34.37
N ARG A 264 -14.22 -24.06 -34.06
CA ARG A 264 -14.64 -22.85 -34.81
C ARG A 264 -14.15 -22.87 -36.25
N GLU A 265 -12.94 -23.33 -36.52
CA GLU A 265 -12.42 -23.48 -37.89
C GLU A 265 -13.19 -24.54 -38.69
N GLN A 266 -13.54 -25.68 -38.09
CA GLN A 266 -14.37 -26.69 -38.72
C GLN A 266 -15.77 -26.17 -39.03
N GLN A 267 -16.39 -25.43 -38.13
CA GLN A 267 -17.70 -24.80 -38.39
C GLN A 267 -17.62 -23.77 -39.53
N ALA A 268 -16.58 -22.94 -39.55
CA ALA A 268 -16.34 -21.99 -40.62
C ALA A 268 -16.14 -22.67 -41.98
N MET A 269 -15.42 -23.79 -42.03
CA MET A 269 -15.24 -24.59 -43.24
C MET A 269 -16.58 -25.20 -43.73
N ARG A 270 -17.41 -25.72 -42.83
CA ARG A 270 -18.74 -26.25 -43.17
C ARG A 270 -19.66 -25.18 -43.74
N LEU A 271 -19.67 -24.00 -43.15
CA LEU A 271 -20.44 -22.86 -43.63
C LEU A 271 -20.00 -22.40 -45.03
N ARG A 272 -18.69 -22.29 -45.26
CA ARG A 272 -18.14 -21.97 -46.60
C ARG A 272 -18.47 -23.01 -47.65
N ALA A 273 -18.44 -24.31 -47.30
CA ALA A 273 -18.84 -25.39 -48.19
C ALA A 273 -20.36 -25.36 -48.53
N GLN A 274 -21.22 -25.01 -47.55
CA GLN A 274 -22.66 -24.83 -47.80
C GLN A 274 -22.93 -23.62 -48.68
N HIS A 275 -22.25 -22.50 -48.49
CA HIS A 275 -22.36 -21.33 -49.35
C HIS A 275 -21.98 -21.65 -50.80
N ARG A 276 -20.86 -22.32 -51.01
CA ARG A 276 -20.37 -22.71 -52.32
C ARG A 276 -21.32 -23.69 -53.04
N ARG A 277 -22.00 -24.60 -52.32
CA ARG A 277 -23.03 -25.46 -52.88
C ARG A 277 -24.24 -24.66 -53.32
N ARG A 278 -24.70 -23.67 -52.55
CA ARG A 278 -25.85 -22.82 -52.93
C ARG A 278 -25.53 -21.94 -54.13
N GLU A 279 -24.31 -21.46 -54.29
CA GLU A 279 -23.90 -20.69 -55.48
C GLU A 279 -23.92 -21.57 -56.74
N ILE A 280 -23.43 -22.82 -56.67
CA ILE A 280 -23.47 -23.77 -57.81
C ILE A 280 -24.92 -24.15 -58.17
N ASP A 281 -25.79 -24.39 -57.20
CA ASP A 281 -27.21 -24.68 -57.43
C ASP A 281 -27.90 -23.47 -58.04
N PHE A 282 -27.58 -22.23 -57.70
CA PHE A 282 -28.17 -21.02 -58.29
C PHE A 282 -27.70 -20.77 -59.73
N GLU A 283 -26.45 -21.06 -60.05
CA GLU A 283 -25.92 -20.97 -61.42
C GLU A 283 -26.52 -22.06 -62.33
N SER A 284 -26.85 -23.25 -61.80
CA SER A 284 -27.48 -24.33 -62.59
C SER A 284 -28.95 -24.16 -62.89
N LEU A 285 -29.61 -23.21 -62.22
CA LEU A 285 -31.03 -22.89 -62.41
C LEU A 285 -31.32 -21.79 -63.50
N ASN A 286 -30.20 -21.14 -63.95
CA ASN A 286 -30.31 -20.03 -64.94
C ASN A 286 -29.78 -20.40 -66.33
N TYR A 287 -29.80 -21.69 -66.69
CA TYR A 287 -29.57 -22.21 -68.04
C TYR A 287 -30.81 -22.91 -68.59
#